data_fba0fb2cdcbb219efc2a7eaacbb2ba4a
#
_entry.id   fba0fb2cdcbb219efc2a7eaacbb2ba4a
#
_cell.length_a   1.000
_cell.length_b   1.000
_cell.length_c   1.000
_cell.angle_alpha   90.00
_cell.angle_beta   90.00
_cell.angle_gamma   90.00
#
_symmetry.space_group_name_H-M   'P 1'
#
loop_
_entity.id
_entity.type
_entity.pdbx_description
1 polymer ?
#
loop_
_entity_poly.entity_id
_entity_poly.type
_entity_poly.pdbx_seq_one_letter_code
_entity_poly.pdbx_strand_id
1 'polypeptide(L)'
;VAKIDTKTEGLDLYVHVAKTFADSPWLHYGLWEPGERPNIPQLRMAQERYVDLLLSLIPPAPRRLVDIGGGTGEMAKLLLDKGYVVDMVTPSHIQAEIAREKLGANGRVFETMFEDFAETGPYDVCLFSESFQYVDLDVSLAKLDHILAPNGRIVRRRLLSRA
;
A
#
# COMPACT_ATOMS: atom_id res chain seq x y z
N VAL A 1 -26.51 -9.73 -17.34
CA VAL A 1 -25.97 -8.54 -16.66
C VAL A 1 -24.64 -8.97 -16.08
N ALA A 2 -23.53 -8.39 -16.57
CA ALA A 2 -22.20 -8.65 -16.01
C ALA A 2 -22.20 -8.27 -14.51
N LYS A 3 -21.69 -9.15 -13.67
CA LYS A 3 -21.57 -8.88 -12.25
C LYS A 3 -20.43 -7.89 -12.07
N ILE A 4 -20.75 -6.68 -11.64
CA ILE A 4 -19.75 -5.64 -11.35
C ILE A 4 -18.86 -6.15 -10.21
N ASP A 5 -17.55 -6.22 -10.41
CA ASP A 5 -16.60 -6.50 -9.34
C ASP A 5 -16.45 -5.27 -8.46
N THR A 6 -17.27 -5.21 -7.41
CA THR A 6 -17.30 -4.07 -6.49
C THR A 6 -16.00 -3.87 -5.72
N LYS A 7 -15.07 -4.84 -5.71
CA LYS A 7 -13.76 -4.66 -5.06
C LYS A 7 -12.84 -3.78 -5.89
N THR A 8 -12.63 -4.11 -7.16
CA THR A 8 -11.75 -3.35 -8.06
C THR A 8 -12.38 -2.02 -8.47
N GLU A 9 -13.65 -2.01 -8.87
CA GLU A 9 -14.35 -0.77 -9.25
C GLU A 9 -14.54 0.20 -8.07
N GLY A 10 -14.72 -0.32 -6.86
CA GLY A 10 -14.76 0.51 -5.64
C GLY A 10 -13.42 1.20 -5.37
N LEU A 11 -12.31 0.53 -5.62
CA LEU A 11 -10.96 1.10 -5.49
C LEU A 11 -10.73 2.21 -6.53
N ASP A 12 -11.19 2.01 -7.76
CA ASP A 12 -11.06 2.99 -8.84
C ASP A 12 -11.87 4.24 -8.58
N LEU A 13 -13.12 4.09 -8.11
CA LEU A 13 -13.95 5.20 -7.69
C LEU A 13 -13.29 6.00 -6.55
N TYR A 14 -12.68 5.30 -5.58
CA TYR A 14 -12.03 5.95 -4.45
C TYR A 14 -10.86 6.85 -4.86
N VAL A 15 -10.08 6.46 -5.89
CA VAL A 15 -9.02 7.31 -6.47
C VAL A 15 -9.58 8.65 -6.94
N HIS A 16 -10.69 8.64 -7.67
CA HIS A 16 -11.33 9.87 -8.17
C HIS A 16 -11.89 10.74 -7.04
N VAL A 17 -12.52 10.13 -6.05
CA VAL A 17 -13.08 10.83 -4.88
C VAL A 17 -11.96 11.47 -4.05
N ALA A 18 -10.89 10.75 -3.75
CA ALA A 18 -9.78 11.25 -2.95
C ALA A 18 -9.09 12.45 -3.62
N LYS A 19 -8.81 12.36 -4.92
CA LYS A 19 -8.23 13.48 -5.69
C LYS A 19 -9.13 14.71 -5.72
N THR A 20 -10.44 14.51 -5.82
CA THR A 20 -11.39 15.63 -5.99
C THR A 20 -11.68 16.37 -4.70
N PHE A 21 -11.75 15.67 -3.58
CA PHE A 21 -12.29 16.24 -2.32
C PHE A 21 -11.24 16.41 -1.22
N ALA A 22 -10.12 15.66 -1.25
CA ALA A 22 -9.17 15.65 -0.15
C ALA A 22 -7.87 16.42 -0.42
N ASP A 23 -7.63 16.87 -1.65
CA ASP A 23 -6.37 17.50 -2.08
C ASP A 23 -5.13 16.75 -1.53
N SER A 24 -5.20 15.43 -1.55
CA SER A 24 -4.18 14.54 -1.03
C SER A 24 -3.84 13.45 -2.04
N PRO A 25 -2.56 13.12 -2.21
CA PRO A 25 -2.14 12.02 -3.06
C PRO A 25 -2.40 10.65 -2.42
N TRP A 26 -2.61 10.60 -1.09
CA TRP A 26 -2.73 9.37 -0.32
C TRP A 26 -4.15 8.81 -0.34
N LEU A 27 -4.27 7.49 -0.44
CA LEU A 27 -5.56 6.79 -0.45
C LEU A 27 -5.95 6.18 0.91
N HIS A 28 -5.09 6.27 1.92
CA HIS A 28 -5.38 5.74 3.26
C HIS A 28 -6.03 6.77 4.18
N TYR A 29 -6.65 6.28 5.27
CA TYR A 29 -7.43 7.09 6.23
C TYR A 29 -6.59 7.96 7.17
N GLY A 30 -5.26 7.76 7.18
CA GLY A 30 -4.36 8.52 8.04
C GLY A 30 -4.29 8.05 9.50
N LEU A 31 -3.43 8.71 10.26
CA LEU A 31 -3.25 8.52 11.69
C LEU A 31 -3.83 9.70 12.45
N TRP A 32 -4.93 9.46 13.15
CA TRP A 32 -5.62 10.43 13.98
C TRP A 32 -5.21 10.27 15.44
N GLU A 33 -4.95 11.38 16.11
CA GLU A 33 -4.61 11.38 17.53
C GLU A 33 -5.85 11.07 18.40
N PRO A 34 -5.66 10.54 19.62
CA PRO A 34 -6.75 10.31 20.53
C PRO A 34 -7.56 11.59 20.78
N GLY A 35 -8.86 11.55 20.50
CA GLY A 35 -9.75 12.70 20.62
C GLY A 35 -9.92 13.55 19.37
N GLU A 36 -9.09 13.39 18.35
CA GLU A 36 -9.34 14.00 17.03
C GLU A 36 -10.55 13.32 16.36
N ARG A 37 -11.36 14.14 15.69
CA ARG A 37 -12.45 13.64 14.82
C ARG A 37 -11.99 13.73 13.37
N PRO A 38 -12.00 12.61 12.62
CA PRO A 38 -11.66 12.62 11.19
C PRO A 38 -12.48 13.68 10.43
N ASN A 39 -11.77 14.51 9.66
CA ASN A 39 -12.38 15.55 8.83
C ASN A 39 -11.47 15.82 7.61
N ILE A 40 -12.07 16.35 6.52
CA ILE A 40 -11.34 16.60 5.27
C ILE A 40 -10.21 17.64 5.44
N PRO A 41 -10.38 18.78 6.12
CA PRO A 41 -9.31 19.77 6.25
C PRO A 41 -8.03 19.25 6.93
N GLN A 42 -8.14 18.27 7.80
CA GLN A 42 -7.00 17.69 8.53
C GLN A 42 -6.55 16.34 7.97
N LEU A 43 -7.23 15.81 6.97
CA LEU A 43 -6.96 14.47 6.43
C LEU A 43 -5.52 14.33 5.95
N ARG A 44 -5.01 15.30 5.19
CA ARG A 44 -3.64 15.27 4.67
C ARG A 44 -2.60 15.17 5.80
N MET A 45 -2.74 15.96 6.85
CA MET A 45 -1.84 15.91 8.01
C MET A 45 -1.90 14.55 8.72
N ALA A 46 -3.09 13.98 8.88
CA ALA A 46 -3.24 12.65 9.45
C ALA A 46 -2.61 11.56 8.56
N GLN A 47 -2.68 11.73 7.24
CA GLN A 47 -2.04 10.83 6.28
C GLN A 47 -0.51 10.94 6.31
N GLU A 48 0.04 12.14 6.41
CA GLU A 48 1.48 12.36 6.56
C GLU A 48 2.01 11.72 7.86
N ARG A 49 1.33 11.89 9.00
CA ARG A 49 1.67 11.19 10.25
C ARG A 49 1.68 9.66 10.10
N TYR A 50 0.74 9.13 9.33
CA TYR A 50 0.69 7.70 9.07
C TYR A 50 1.90 7.22 8.24
N VAL A 51 2.27 7.97 7.20
CA VAL A 51 3.46 7.71 6.39
C VAL A 51 4.72 7.73 7.25
N ASP A 52 4.88 8.76 8.09
CA ASP A 52 6.02 8.88 9.01
C ASP A 52 6.11 7.69 9.96
N LEU A 53 4.97 7.24 10.50
CA LEU A 53 4.92 6.03 11.31
C LEU A 53 5.40 4.80 10.54
N LEU A 54 4.90 4.57 9.31
CA LEU A 54 5.34 3.43 8.51
C LEU A 54 6.84 3.50 8.22
N LEU A 55 7.34 4.66 7.82
CA LEU A 55 8.77 4.86 7.55
C LEU A 55 9.63 4.57 8.78
N SER A 56 9.17 4.91 9.99
CA SER A 56 9.88 4.62 11.24
C SER A 56 10.01 3.13 11.54
N LEU A 57 9.14 2.30 10.98
CA LEU A 57 9.13 0.83 11.15
C LEU A 57 9.97 0.09 10.10
N ILE A 58 10.28 0.76 8.98
CA ILE A 58 11.06 0.19 7.87
C ILE A 58 12.56 0.36 8.19
N PRO A 59 13.38 -0.73 8.11
CA PRO A 59 14.82 -0.63 8.29
C PRO A 59 15.46 0.33 7.25
N PRO A 60 16.60 0.97 7.57
CA PRO A 60 17.25 1.89 6.62
C PRO A 60 17.61 1.24 5.29
N ALA A 61 17.58 2.05 4.22
CA ALA A 61 18.04 1.65 2.88
C ALA A 61 19.57 1.33 2.87
N PRO A 62 20.08 0.54 1.92
CA PRO A 62 19.28 -0.10 0.87
C PRO A 62 18.59 -1.39 1.36
N ARG A 63 17.36 -1.59 0.91
CA ARG A 63 16.55 -2.80 1.17
C ARG A 63 15.62 -3.06 0.00
N ARG A 64 15.22 -4.30 -0.20
CA ARG A 64 14.23 -4.70 -1.17
C ARG A 64 12.87 -4.86 -0.48
N LEU A 65 11.88 -4.13 -0.96
CA LEU A 65 10.54 -4.13 -0.41
C LEU A 65 9.50 -4.57 -1.45
N VAL A 66 8.39 -5.14 -0.97
CA VAL A 66 7.16 -5.24 -1.74
C VAL A 66 6.06 -4.45 -1.02
N ASP A 67 5.46 -3.50 -1.74
CA ASP A 67 4.30 -2.70 -1.29
C ASP A 67 3.02 -3.37 -1.78
N ILE A 68 2.34 -4.06 -0.87
CA ILE A 68 1.18 -4.91 -1.17
C ILE A 68 -0.10 -4.10 -1.00
N GLY A 69 -0.83 -3.93 -2.11
CA GLY A 69 -1.96 -3.02 -2.19
C GLY A 69 -1.51 -1.56 -2.21
N GLY A 70 -0.42 -1.27 -2.91
CA GLY A 70 0.25 0.04 -2.93
C GLY A 70 -0.54 1.19 -3.60
N GLY A 71 -1.78 0.93 -4.02
CA GLY A 71 -2.67 1.94 -4.56
C GLY A 71 -2.12 2.60 -5.83
N THR A 72 -2.06 3.92 -5.85
CA THR A 72 -1.50 4.71 -6.96
C THR A 72 0.02 4.90 -6.87
N GLY A 73 0.72 4.16 -5.99
CA GLY A 73 2.17 4.11 -5.90
C GLY A 73 2.83 5.25 -5.13
N GLU A 74 2.10 6.00 -4.31
CA GLU A 74 2.68 7.12 -3.54
C GLU A 74 3.76 6.64 -2.56
N MET A 75 3.44 5.59 -1.76
CA MET A 75 4.39 5.02 -0.81
C MET A 75 5.58 4.38 -1.55
N ALA A 76 5.33 3.62 -2.61
CA ALA A 76 6.36 3.01 -3.43
C ALA A 76 7.32 4.07 -4.01
N LYS A 77 6.79 5.19 -4.53
CA LYS A 77 7.60 6.31 -5.03
C LYS A 77 8.45 6.94 -3.93
N LEU A 78 7.86 7.21 -2.78
CA LEU A 78 8.58 7.78 -1.64
C LEU A 78 9.72 6.87 -1.17
N LEU A 79 9.50 5.55 -1.16
CA LEU A 79 10.53 4.57 -0.80
C LEU A 79 11.65 4.52 -1.86
N LEU A 80 11.33 4.55 -3.16
CA LEU A 80 12.31 4.63 -4.24
C LEU A 80 13.20 5.88 -4.09
N ASP A 81 12.59 7.04 -3.80
CA ASP A 81 13.33 8.30 -3.60
C ASP A 81 14.24 8.26 -2.37
N LYS A 82 13.95 7.39 -1.41
CA LYS A 82 14.81 7.13 -0.24
C LYS A 82 15.87 6.03 -0.48
N GLY A 83 16.00 5.51 -1.70
CA GLY A 83 17.03 4.55 -2.08
C GLY A 83 16.68 3.07 -1.83
N TYR A 84 15.41 2.75 -1.65
CA TYR A 84 14.95 1.37 -1.59
C TYR A 84 14.73 0.80 -2.99
N VAL A 85 14.79 -0.53 -3.12
CA VAL A 85 14.32 -1.27 -4.31
C VAL A 85 12.88 -1.70 -4.03
N VAL A 86 11.94 -1.26 -4.85
CA VAL A 86 10.51 -1.45 -4.56
C VAL A 86 9.80 -2.18 -5.69
N ASP A 87 9.13 -3.25 -5.31
CA ASP A 87 8.11 -3.91 -6.10
C ASP A 87 6.75 -3.53 -5.51
N MET A 88 5.76 -3.30 -6.34
CA MET A 88 4.42 -2.93 -5.92
C MET A 88 3.38 -3.87 -6.51
N VAL A 89 2.41 -4.27 -5.71
CA VAL A 89 1.29 -5.14 -6.11
C VAL A 89 -0.02 -4.39 -5.93
N THR A 90 -0.85 -4.36 -6.96
CA THR A 90 -2.22 -3.81 -6.90
C THR A 90 -3.14 -4.55 -7.88
N PRO A 91 -4.36 -4.94 -7.51
CA PRO A 91 -5.29 -5.60 -8.42
C PRO A 91 -6.03 -4.63 -9.35
N SER A 92 -6.02 -3.33 -9.06
CA SER A 92 -6.73 -2.32 -9.85
C SER A 92 -5.90 -1.92 -11.06
N HIS A 93 -6.49 -2.05 -12.25
CA HIS A 93 -5.88 -1.63 -13.52
C HIS A 93 -5.56 -0.13 -13.51
N ILE A 94 -6.51 0.71 -13.11
CA ILE A 94 -6.33 2.18 -13.06
C ILE A 94 -5.20 2.57 -12.10
N GLN A 95 -5.16 1.95 -10.92
CA GLN A 95 -4.09 2.21 -9.96
C GLN A 95 -2.73 1.75 -10.50
N ALA A 96 -2.68 0.59 -11.15
CA ALA A 96 -1.45 0.06 -11.75
C ALA A 96 -0.91 0.97 -12.86
N GLU A 97 -1.76 1.52 -13.74
CA GLU A 97 -1.34 2.48 -14.76
C GLU A 97 -0.76 3.75 -14.14
N ILE A 98 -1.45 4.35 -13.19
CA ILE A 98 -0.97 5.55 -12.48
C ILE A 98 0.36 5.27 -11.76
N ALA A 99 0.48 4.10 -11.13
CA ALA A 99 1.70 3.72 -10.45
C ALA A 99 2.86 3.48 -11.42
N ARG A 100 2.65 2.84 -12.56
CA ARG A 100 3.68 2.63 -13.61
C ARG A 100 4.21 3.96 -14.12
N GLU A 101 3.33 4.91 -14.40
CA GLU A 101 3.72 6.26 -14.83
C GLU A 101 4.58 6.96 -13.74
N LYS A 102 4.16 6.87 -12.48
CA LYS A 102 4.81 7.51 -11.33
C LYS A 102 6.18 6.90 -11.00
N LEU A 103 6.29 5.58 -11.01
CA LEU A 103 7.52 4.88 -10.65
C LEU A 103 8.53 4.83 -11.80
N GLY A 104 8.06 4.93 -13.04
CA GLY A 104 8.90 4.85 -14.24
C GLY A 104 9.70 3.54 -14.29
N ALA A 105 10.97 3.62 -14.73
CA ALA A 105 11.85 2.47 -14.81
C ALA A 105 12.45 2.03 -13.46
N ASN A 106 12.23 2.79 -12.38
CA ASN A 106 12.90 2.56 -11.10
C ASN A 106 12.12 1.59 -10.19
N GLY A 107 10.82 1.38 -10.44
CA GLY A 107 9.98 0.45 -9.68
C GLY A 107 9.22 -0.51 -10.57
N ARG A 108 8.91 -1.70 -10.06
CA ARG A 108 8.11 -2.68 -10.79
C ARG A 108 6.69 -2.68 -10.23
N VAL A 109 5.69 -2.67 -11.10
CA VAL A 109 4.27 -2.71 -10.75
C VAL A 109 3.65 -3.98 -11.28
N PHE A 110 3.13 -4.79 -10.38
CA PHE A 110 2.44 -6.04 -10.67
C PHE A 110 0.92 -5.83 -10.50
N GLU A 111 0.21 -5.94 -11.61
CA GLU A 111 -1.25 -5.83 -11.66
C GLU A 111 -1.85 -7.21 -11.41
N THR A 112 -1.99 -7.54 -10.14
CA THR A 112 -2.48 -8.85 -9.68
C THR A 112 -2.98 -8.77 -8.25
N MET A 113 -3.79 -9.74 -7.83
CA MET A 113 -4.04 -9.98 -6.41
C MET A 113 -2.75 -10.46 -5.74
N PHE A 114 -2.60 -10.16 -4.45
CA PHE A 114 -1.40 -10.63 -3.73
C PHE A 114 -1.32 -12.16 -3.66
N GLU A 115 -2.46 -12.81 -3.59
CA GLU A 115 -2.59 -14.27 -3.61
C GLU A 115 -2.00 -14.91 -4.88
N ASP A 116 -2.08 -14.21 -6.01
CA ASP A 116 -1.58 -14.65 -7.31
C ASP A 116 -0.20 -14.09 -7.68
N PHE A 117 0.37 -13.27 -6.81
CA PHE A 117 1.69 -12.66 -7.02
C PHE A 117 2.79 -13.73 -7.10
N ALA A 118 3.47 -13.82 -8.25
CA ALA A 118 4.35 -14.94 -8.59
C ALA A 118 5.83 -14.73 -8.23
N GLU A 119 6.24 -13.54 -7.80
CA GLU A 119 7.62 -13.27 -7.42
C GLU A 119 8.01 -14.00 -6.13
N THR A 120 9.21 -14.51 -6.09
CA THR A 120 9.69 -15.35 -4.98
C THR A 120 10.57 -14.60 -3.97
N GLY A 121 10.78 -13.30 -4.17
CA GLY A 121 11.64 -12.51 -3.27
C GLY A 121 13.13 -12.75 -3.50
N PRO A 122 13.98 -12.81 -2.46
CA PRO A 122 13.62 -12.46 -1.10
C PRO A 122 13.37 -10.96 -0.89
N TYR A 123 12.41 -10.62 -0.02
CA TYR A 123 12.13 -9.25 0.38
C TYR A 123 12.55 -9.00 1.83
N ASP A 124 13.24 -7.91 2.07
CA ASP A 124 13.57 -7.46 3.44
C ASP A 124 12.33 -6.97 4.17
N VAL A 125 11.37 -6.40 3.43
CA VAL A 125 10.11 -5.89 3.99
C VAL A 125 8.94 -6.20 3.06
N CYS A 126 7.88 -6.77 3.63
CA CYS A 126 6.55 -6.83 3.03
C CYS A 126 5.67 -5.78 3.71
N LEU A 127 5.31 -4.73 2.96
CA LEU A 127 4.54 -3.60 3.47
C LEU A 127 3.07 -3.73 3.09
N PHE A 128 2.19 -3.54 4.07
CA PHE A 128 0.74 -3.42 3.89
C PHE A 128 0.28 -2.08 4.45
N SER A 129 0.17 -1.11 3.59
CA SER A 129 -0.32 0.22 3.94
C SER A 129 -1.85 0.24 3.86
N GLU A 130 -2.52 -0.20 4.92
CA GLU A 130 -3.99 -0.37 5.03
C GLU A 130 -4.63 -1.41 4.09
N SER A 131 -3.84 -2.27 3.44
CA SER A 131 -4.34 -3.29 2.51
C SER A 131 -4.54 -4.68 3.13
N PHE A 132 -3.96 -4.95 4.29
CA PHE A 132 -3.95 -6.28 4.93
C PHE A 132 -5.35 -6.86 5.21
N GLN A 133 -6.36 -6.04 5.35
CA GLN A 133 -7.74 -6.44 5.59
C GLN A 133 -8.46 -6.98 4.34
N TYR A 134 -7.87 -6.82 3.16
CA TYR A 134 -8.47 -7.19 1.88
C TYR A 134 -7.89 -8.47 1.29
N VAL A 135 -6.80 -8.99 1.86
CA VAL A 135 -6.15 -10.23 1.41
C VAL A 135 -6.73 -11.45 2.13
N ASP A 136 -6.67 -12.62 1.47
CA ASP A 136 -6.93 -13.89 2.13
C ASP A 136 -5.77 -14.19 3.11
N LEU A 137 -6.11 -14.29 4.38
CA LEU A 137 -5.10 -14.36 5.44
C LEU A 137 -4.26 -15.63 5.36
N ASP A 138 -4.88 -16.79 5.15
CA ASP A 138 -4.19 -18.07 5.16
C ASP A 138 -3.24 -18.21 3.96
N VAL A 139 -3.72 -17.86 2.78
CA VAL A 139 -2.93 -17.87 1.55
C VAL A 139 -1.81 -16.83 1.64
N SER A 140 -2.11 -15.64 2.15
CA SER A 140 -1.12 -14.56 2.25
C SER A 140 -0.03 -14.85 3.26
N LEU A 141 -0.34 -15.46 4.41
CA LEU A 141 0.68 -15.83 5.40
C LEU A 141 1.63 -16.89 4.84
N ALA A 142 1.11 -17.93 4.17
CA ALA A 142 1.94 -18.94 3.53
C ALA A 142 2.86 -18.32 2.46
N LYS A 143 2.33 -17.39 1.65
CA LYS A 143 3.12 -16.68 0.64
C LYS A 143 4.19 -15.79 1.26
N LEU A 144 3.88 -15.05 2.31
CA LEU A 144 4.82 -14.20 3.03
C LEU A 144 6.02 -15.00 3.56
N ASP A 145 5.79 -16.22 4.06
CA ASP A 145 6.85 -17.11 4.53
C ASP A 145 7.84 -17.49 3.41
N HIS A 146 7.35 -17.63 2.19
CA HIS A 146 8.18 -17.95 1.02
C HIS A 146 8.94 -16.76 0.45
N ILE A 147 8.39 -15.54 0.53
CA ILE A 147 8.98 -14.38 -0.14
C ILE A 147 9.81 -13.50 0.79
N LEU A 148 9.70 -13.66 2.11
CA LEU A 148 10.51 -12.91 3.08
C LEU A 148 11.95 -13.42 3.11
N ALA A 149 12.88 -12.49 3.23
CA ALA A 149 14.27 -12.79 3.59
C ALA A 149 14.34 -13.39 5.01
N PRO A 150 15.41 -14.12 5.37
CA PRO A 150 15.55 -14.77 6.69
C PRO A 150 15.38 -13.84 7.89
N ASN A 151 15.67 -12.55 7.74
CA ASN A 151 15.45 -11.51 8.76
C ASN A 151 14.45 -10.44 8.26
N GLY A 152 13.65 -10.80 7.28
CA GLY A 152 12.63 -9.92 6.69
C GLY A 152 11.52 -9.60 7.68
N ARG A 153 10.81 -8.52 7.42
CA ARG A 153 9.73 -8.01 8.29
C ARG A 153 8.45 -7.79 7.52
N ILE A 154 7.35 -8.04 8.18
CA ILE A 154 6.03 -7.59 7.75
C ILE A 154 5.76 -6.27 8.46
N VAL A 155 5.59 -5.20 7.71
CA VAL A 155 5.18 -3.90 8.23
C VAL A 155 3.71 -3.69 7.85
N ARG A 156 2.86 -3.61 8.86
CA ARG A 156 1.43 -3.37 8.69
C ARG A 156 0.87 -2.55 9.83
N ARG A 157 -0.19 -1.82 9.57
CA ARG A 157 -1.03 -1.27 10.63
C ARG A 157 -2.40 -1.95 10.61
N ARG A 158 -2.90 -2.29 11.77
CA ARG A 158 -4.29 -2.69 11.97
C ARG A 158 -5.11 -1.45 12.30
N LEU A 159 -6.15 -1.18 11.53
CA LEU A 159 -7.20 -0.28 11.97
C LEU A 159 -7.87 -0.94 13.19
N LEU A 160 -7.66 -0.38 14.38
CA LEU A 160 -8.40 -0.79 15.56
C LEU A 160 -9.80 -0.18 15.41
N SER A 161 -10.78 -0.96 14.96
CA SER A 161 -12.16 -0.62 15.24
C SER A 161 -12.33 -0.68 16.76
N ARG A 162 -12.53 0.46 17.39
CA ARG A 162 -13.08 0.45 18.75
C ARG A 162 -14.51 -0.04 18.63
N ALA A 163 -14.80 -1.19 19.26
CA ALA A 163 -16.14 -1.64 19.54
C ALA A 163 -16.86 -0.60 20.42
#